data_73b5184cf5201856219999f10b2785f9
#
_entry.id   73b5184cf5201856219999f10b2785f9
#
_cell.length_a   1.000
_cell.length_b   1.000
_cell.length_c   1.000
_cell.angle_alpha   90.00
_cell.angle_beta   90.00
_cell.angle_gamma   90.00
#
_symmetry.space_group_name_H-M   'P 1'
#
loop_
_entity.id
_entity.type
_entity.pdbx_description
1 polymer ?
#
loop_
_entity_poly.entity_id
_entity_poly.type
_entity_poly.pdbx_seq_one_letter_code
_entity_poly.pdbx_strand_id
1 'polypeptide(L)'
;VTASCRLGLIAQGGAGWMGGSEYIRNLLHALAAAGNPEATLFCFQNAVDDWRETGVQIAPVQPLWQAPLVDRLGLNNRHFAAALRAHPVDFLYPLTYGNRENIGLTFPLRRTLRQTRWAGWIPDFQHRHLPRFFTPAQAAFRDQGIARLLAEAPIVVMSSGSAADDLRAFYPDYAGRVEVLRFATCPRPEWYEPFTGSELASIPERFFAVCNQFWLHKNHLTVFRALAILAERGIRPHVLCTGALDDVRDPAYPAQVRAALQQNGIADQVQLLGLLPRRAQIELIRRSVAMVQPSLFEGWSTVVEDARVLGRPLLLSDIPVHREQAPPGGRYFPAESAEILADLMANAWENWPAGPDLAAEASARNAAGIRLAEVGRCFLEISAPR
;
A
#
# COMPACT_ATOMS: atom_id res chain seq x y z
N VAL A 1 -36.10 -3.74 5.57
CA VAL A 1 -34.93 -4.49 5.10
C VAL A 1 -34.49 -3.78 3.82
N THR A 2 -33.53 -2.87 3.91
CA THR A 2 -32.85 -2.29 2.73
C THR A 2 -32.18 -3.44 2.00
N ALA A 3 -32.50 -3.61 0.70
CA ALA A 3 -31.87 -4.63 -0.12
C ALA A 3 -30.33 -4.49 -0.01
N SER A 4 -29.64 -5.58 0.33
CA SER A 4 -28.18 -5.61 0.43
C SER A 4 -27.58 -5.19 -0.92
N CYS A 5 -26.71 -4.18 -0.93
CA CYS A 5 -26.01 -3.73 -2.13
C CYS A 5 -25.00 -4.81 -2.53
N ARG A 6 -25.12 -5.39 -3.72
CA ARG A 6 -24.18 -6.37 -4.25
C ARG A 6 -22.90 -5.63 -4.66
N LEU A 7 -21.83 -5.94 -3.97
CA LEU A 7 -20.53 -5.29 -4.19
C LEU A 7 -19.69 -6.06 -5.21
N GLY A 8 -19.11 -5.35 -6.15
CA GLY A 8 -18.07 -5.84 -7.05
C GLY A 8 -16.74 -5.18 -6.70
N LEU A 9 -15.72 -5.98 -6.45
CA LEU A 9 -14.36 -5.48 -6.28
C LEU A 9 -13.51 -5.88 -7.49
N ILE A 10 -12.63 -4.99 -7.91
CA ILE A 10 -11.63 -5.28 -8.96
C ILE A 10 -10.30 -5.56 -8.26
N ALA A 11 -9.73 -6.73 -8.51
CA ALA A 11 -8.41 -7.09 -8.02
C ALA A 11 -7.37 -6.07 -8.47
N GLN A 12 -6.54 -5.62 -7.55
CA GLN A 12 -5.46 -4.67 -7.80
C GLN A 12 -4.12 -5.32 -7.49
N GLY A 13 -3.03 -4.71 -7.99
CA GLY A 13 -1.67 -5.12 -7.64
C GLY A 13 -1.16 -6.29 -8.48
N GLY A 14 -0.39 -7.16 -7.83
CA GLY A 14 0.38 -8.26 -8.43
C GLY A 14 1.84 -8.20 -7.98
N ALA A 15 2.72 -9.00 -8.60
CA ALA A 15 4.15 -9.09 -8.22
C ALA A 15 4.89 -7.74 -8.23
N GLY A 16 4.49 -6.80 -9.10
CA GLY A 16 5.10 -5.47 -9.19
C GLY A 16 4.53 -4.43 -8.23
N TRP A 17 3.37 -4.70 -7.60
CA TRP A 17 2.72 -3.77 -6.69
C TRP A 17 1.89 -4.49 -5.62
N MET A 18 2.59 -5.08 -4.66
CA MET A 18 1.96 -5.84 -3.56
C MET A 18 1.00 -5.00 -2.71
N GLY A 19 1.27 -3.71 -2.54
CA GLY A 19 0.39 -2.81 -1.80
C GLY A 19 -1.04 -2.75 -2.34
N GLY A 20 -1.22 -2.84 -3.65
CA GLY A 20 -2.55 -2.91 -4.26
C GLY A 20 -3.31 -4.20 -3.93
N SER A 21 -2.61 -5.34 -3.94
CA SER A 21 -3.22 -6.64 -3.57
C SER A 21 -3.61 -6.65 -2.09
N GLU A 22 -2.75 -6.17 -1.21
CA GLU A 22 -3.05 -6.08 0.23
C GLU A 22 -4.20 -5.10 0.51
N TYR A 23 -4.30 -4.01 -0.24
CA TYR A 23 -5.43 -3.09 -0.14
C TYR A 23 -6.78 -3.80 -0.37
N ILE A 24 -6.90 -4.56 -1.46
CA ILE A 24 -8.15 -5.29 -1.76
C ILE A 24 -8.42 -6.41 -0.76
N ARG A 25 -7.38 -7.17 -0.34
CA ARG A 25 -7.54 -8.19 0.72
C ARG A 25 -8.04 -7.60 2.02
N ASN A 26 -7.42 -6.51 2.46
CA ASN A 26 -7.83 -5.81 3.68
C ASN A 26 -9.25 -5.23 3.56
N LEU A 27 -9.65 -4.74 2.39
CA LEU A 27 -11.02 -4.26 2.16
C LEU A 27 -12.04 -5.40 2.24
N LEU A 28 -11.74 -6.58 1.71
CA LEU A 28 -12.59 -7.76 1.85
C LEU A 28 -12.78 -8.16 3.32
N HIS A 29 -11.69 -8.18 4.08
CA HIS A 29 -11.75 -8.44 5.52
C HIS A 29 -12.52 -7.34 6.28
N ALA A 30 -12.39 -6.09 5.88
CA ALA A 30 -13.12 -4.98 6.46
C ALA A 30 -14.63 -5.09 6.22
N LEU A 31 -15.04 -5.49 5.02
CA LEU A 31 -16.44 -5.75 4.70
C LEU A 31 -17.01 -6.90 5.55
N ALA A 32 -16.28 -7.99 5.69
CA ALA A 32 -16.68 -9.11 6.57
C ALA A 32 -16.81 -8.65 8.03
N ALA A 33 -15.86 -7.86 8.54
CA ALA A 33 -15.90 -7.30 9.90
C ALA A 33 -17.07 -6.31 10.12
N ALA A 34 -17.55 -5.67 9.06
CA ALA A 34 -18.72 -4.81 9.07
C ALA A 34 -20.06 -5.57 8.92
N GLY A 35 -20.03 -6.91 8.85
CA GLY A 35 -21.21 -7.76 8.69
C GLY A 35 -21.72 -7.91 7.26
N ASN A 36 -20.92 -7.51 6.24
CA ASN A 36 -21.23 -7.73 4.83
C ASN A 36 -20.08 -8.50 4.15
N PRO A 37 -20.01 -9.82 4.30
CA PRO A 37 -18.95 -10.62 3.68
C PRO A 37 -19.17 -10.87 2.18
N GLU A 38 -20.36 -10.56 1.64
CA GLU A 38 -20.72 -10.86 0.27
C GLU A 38 -20.18 -9.81 -0.69
N ALA A 39 -19.13 -10.19 -1.43
CA ALA A 39 -18.58 -9.42 -2.53
C ALA A 39 -18.20 -10.36 -3.68
N THR A 40 -18.31 -9.86 -4.92
CA THR A 40 -17.76 -10.54 -6.10
C THR A 40 -16.43 -9.90 -6.46
N LEU A 41 -15.37 -10.67 -6.49
CA LEU A 41 -14.04 -10.22 -6.89
C LEU A 41 -13.79 -10.51 -8.37
N PHE A 42 -13.66 -9.47 -9.17
CA PHE A 42 -13.26 -9.55 -10.57
C PHE A 42 -11.74 -9.53 -10.66
N CYS A 43 -11.15 -10.57 -11.26
CA CYS A 43 -9.70 -10.67 -11.45
C CYS A 43 -9.37 -11.25 -12.82
N PHE A 44 -8.11 -11.13 -13.24
CA PHE A 44 -7.65 -11.85 -14.44
C PHE A 44 -7.77 -13.36 -14.24
N GLN A 45 -8.08 -14.09 -15.33
CA GLN A 45 -8.22 -15.55 -15.31
C GLN A 45 -6.97 -16.26 -14.75
N ASN A 46 -5.77 -15.76 -15.06
CA ASN A 46 -4.50 -16.30 -14.58
C ASN A 46 -4.12 -15.89 -13.16
N ALA A 47 -4.90 -15.04 -12.50
CA ALA A 47 -4.70 -14.59 -11.13
C ALA A 47 -5.73 -15.16 -10.15
N VAL A 48 -6.59 -16.09 -10.60
CA VAL A 48 -7.66 -16.68 -9.75
C VAL A 48 -7.08 -17.32 -8.49
N ASP A 49 -5.97 -18.05 -8.64
CA ASP A 49 -5.37 -18.79 -7.53
C ASP A 49 -4.82 -17.85 -6.45
N ASP A 50 -4.37 -16.64 -6.81
CA ASP A 50 -3.88 -15.62 -5.88
C ASP A 50 -4.97 -15.09 -4.91
N TRP A 51 -6.25 -15.34 -5.22
CA TRP A 51 -7.40 -14.82 -4.50
C TRP A 51 -8.28 -15.87 -3.84
N ARG A 52 -8.04 -17.17 -4.09
CA ARG A 52 -8.86 -18.26 -3.51
C ARG A 52 -8.93 -18.24 -2.00
N GLU A 53 -7.85 -17.82 -1.34
CA GLU A 53 -7.77 -17.73 0.13
C GLU A 53 -8.76 -16.72 0.73
N THR A 54 -9.27 -15.78 -0.07
CA THR A 54 -10.19 -14.74 0.41
C THR A 54 -11.60 -15.28 0.69
N GLY A 55 -11.95 -16.46 0.19
CA GLY A 55 -13.25 -17.11 0.37
C GLY A 55 -14.44 -16.39 -0.28
N VAL A 56 -14.22 -15.30 -1.04
CA VAL A 56 -15.28 -14.56 -1.74
C VAL A 56 -15.56 -15.17 -3.12
N GLN A 57 -16.71 -14.83 -3.69
CA GLN A 57 -17.02 -15.20 -5.07
C GLN A 57 -16.03 -14.57 -6.04
N ILE A 58 -15.34 -15.39 -6.84
CA ILE A 58 -14.39 -14.92 -7.85
C ILE A 58 -15.07 -14.95 -9.22
N ALA A 59 -15.03 -13.83 -9.93
CA ALA A 59 -15.47 -13.67 -11.31
C ALA A 59 -14.25 -13.45 -12.22
N PRO A 60 -13.73 -14.52 -12.85
CA PRO A 60 -12.56 -14.40 -13.71
C PRO A 60 -12.89 -13.63 -15.00
N VAL A 61 -12.01 -12.74 -15.38
CA VAL A 61 -12.11 -11.97 -16.63
C VAL A 61 -10.89 -12.28 -17.50
N GLN A 62 -11.16 -12.66 -18.74
CA GLN A 62 -10.10 -12.89 -19.72
C GLN A 62 -10.18 -11.79 -20.79
N PRO A 63 -9.34 -10.76 -20.72
CA PRO A 63 -9.28 -9.76 -21.77
C PRO A 63 -8.76 -10.37 -23.07
N LEU A 64 -9.27 -9.90 -24.20
CA LEU A 64 -8.94 -10.45 -25.52
C LEU A 64 -7.47 -10.30 -25.87
N TRP A 65 -6.94 -9.13 -25.73
CA TRP A 65 -5.52 -8.81 -25.99
C TRP A 65 -5.21 -7.44 -25.40
N GLN A 66 -4.02 -7.29 -24.84
CA GLN A 66 -3.49 -5.99 -24.43
C GLN A 66 -2.80 -5.33 -25.62
N ALA A 67 -3.57 -4.88 -26.60
CA ALA A 67 -3.06 -4.17 -27.77
C ALA A 67 -3.77 -2.82 -27.91
N PRO A 68 -3.06 -1.74 -28.29
CA PRO A 68 -3.64 -0.40 -28.39
C PRO A 68 -4.89 -0.33 -29.26
N LEU A 69 -4.99 -1.17 -30.29
CA LEU A 69 -6.14 -1.25 -31.16
C LEU A 69 -7.36 -1.86 -30.48
N VAL A 70 -7.16 -2.89 -29.66
CA VAL A 70 -8.21 -3.56 -28.88
C VAL A 70 -8.80 -2.59 -27.85
N ASP A 71 -7.93 -1.84 -27.18
CA ASP A 71 -8.33 -0.81 -26.21
C ASP A 71 -9.11 0.32 -26.91
N ARG A 72 -8.61 0.79 -28.04
CA ARG A 72 -9.26 1.87 -28.84
C ARG A 72 -10.65 1.46 -29.33
N LEU A 73 -10.85 0.18 -29.66
CA LEU A 73 -12.13 -0.37 -30.10
C LEU A 73 -13.05 -0.75 -28.93
N GLY A 74 -12.58 -0.68 -27.69
CA GLY A 74 -13.34 -1.04 -26.49
C GLY A 74 -13.76 -2.51 -26.46
N LEU A 75 -13.01 -3.41 -27.09
CA LEU A 75 -13.35 -4.82 -27.16
C LEU A 75 -13.28 -5.49 -25.80
N ASN A 76 -12.30 -5.13 -24.97
CA ASN A 76 -12.18 -5.63 -23.60
C ASN A 76 -13.37 -5.19 -22.72
N ASN A 77 -13.94 -4.00 -22.95
CA ASN A 77 -15.13 -3.54 -22.27
C ASN A 77 -16.35 -4.46 -22.49
N ARG A 78 -16.46 -5.07 -23.68
CA ARG A 78 -17.53 -6.05 -23.97
C ARG A 78 -17.35 -7.36 -23.20
N HIS A 79 -16.10 -7.81 -23.03
CA HIS A 79 -15.80 -8.98 -22.21
C HIS A 79 -16.10 -8.75 -20.74
N PHE A 80 -15.69 -7.60 -20.21
CA PHE A 80 -16.03 -7.24 -18.83
C PHE A 80 -17.55 -7.07 -18.64
N ALA A 81 -18.26 -6.49 -19.60
CA ALA A 81 -19.72 -6.41 -19.57
C ALA A 81 -20.39 -7.79 -19.56
N ALA A 82 -19.79 -8.81 -20.21
CA ALA A 82 -20.27 -10.19 -20.13
C ALA A 82 -20.06 -10.77 -18.73
N ALA A 83 -18.91 -10.53 -18.09
CA ALA A 83 -18.66 -10.94 -16.72
C ALA A 83 -19.64 -10.25 -15.73
N LEU A 84 -19.94 -8.97 -15.90
CA LEU A 84 -20.95 -8.27 -15.10
C LEU A 84 -22.37 -8.84 -15.28
N ARG A 85 -22.71 -9.32 -16.47
CA ARG A 85 -24.01 -9.99 -16.68
C ARG A 85 -24.08 -11.36 -16.00
N ALA A 86 -22.97 -12.09 -15.98
CA ALA A 86 -22.86 -13.37 -15.28
C ALA A 86 -22.82 -13.21 -13.75
N HIS A 87 -22.20 -12.14 -13.30
CA HIS A 87 -22.05 -11.79 -11.88
C HIS A 87 -22.54 -10.35 -11.63
N PRO A 88 -23.86 -10.13 -11.57
CA PRO A 88 -24.40 -8.78 -11.47
C PRO A 88 -24.13 -8.15 -10.13
N VAL A 89 -23.58 -6.92 -10.15
CA VAL A 89 -23.26 -6.10 -8.97
C VAL A 89 -23.91 -4.72 -9.10
N ASP A 90 -24.22 -4.11 -7.97
CA ASP A 90 -24.86 -2.79 -7.88
C ASP A 90 -23.83 -1.66 -7.76
N PHE A 91 -22.65 -1.99 -7.24
CA PHE A 91 -21.53 -1.07 -7.09
C PHE A 91 -20.21 -1.74 -7.41
N LEU A 92 -19.36 -1.11 -8.21
CA LEU A 92 -18.05 -1.62 -8.65
C LEU A 92 -16.91 -0.72 -8.17
N TYR A 93 -15.86 -1.31 -7.60
CA TYR A 93 -14.69 -0.60 -7.05
C TYR A 93 -13.44 -1.49 -7.03
N PRO A 94 -12.23 -0.97 -7.11
CA PRO A 94 -11.88 0.36 -7.59
C PRO A 94 -11.70 0.38 -9.10
N LEU A 95 -11.98 1.52 -9.71
CA LEU A 95 -11.52 1.82 -11.06
C LEU A 95 -10.40 2.85 -10.98
N THR A 96 -9.28 2.57 -11.64
CA THR A 96 -8.09 3.41 -11.64
C THR A 96 -7.90 4.06 -13.02
N TYR A 97 -6.91 4.92 -13.13
CA TYR A 97 -6.58 5.55 -14.42
C TYR A 97 -5.76 4.62 -15.35
N GLY A 98 -5.30 3.45 -14.89
CA GLY A 98 -4.54 2.47 -15.67
C GLY A 98 -5.42 1.34 -16.20
N ASN A 99 -5.28 1.00 -17.49
CA ASN A 99 -6.08 -0.06 -18.11
C ASN A 99 -5.77 -1.46 -17.53
N ARG A 100 -4.51 -1.68 -17.15
CA ARG A 100 -4.05 -2.96 -16.62
C ARG A 100 -4.67 -3.23 -15.26
N GLU A 101 -4.69 -2.24 -14.40
CA GLU A 101 -5.29 -2.29 -13.07
C GLU A 101 -6.82 -2.43 -13.13
N ASN A 102 -7.46 -2.05 -14.23
CA ASN A 102 -8.90 -2.17 -14.46
C ASN A 102 -9.29 -3.49 -15.18
N ILE A 103 -8.44 -4.49 -15.19
CA ILE A 103 -8.69 -5.78 -15.86
C ILE A 103 -9.06 -5.59 -17.36
N GLY A 104 -8.32 -4.68 -18.02
CA GLY A 104 -8.55 -4.37 -19.44
C GLY A 104 -9.71 -3.41 -19.72
N LEU A 105 -10.44 -2.93 -18.71
CA LEU A 105 -11.43 -1.86 -18.89
C LEU A 105 -10.74 -0.57 -19.32
N THR A 106 -11.27 0.06 -20.35
CA THR A 106 -10.76 1.30 -20.91
C THR A 106 -11.84 2.38 -20.95
N PHE A 107 -11.47 3.61 -20.66
CA PHE A 107 -12.36 4.76 -20.79
C PHE A 107 -12.67 5.06 -22.27
N PRO A 108 -13.92 5.43 -22.63
CA PRO A 108 -15.05 5.75 -21.76
C PRO A 108 -15.82 4.51 -21.26
N LEU A 109 -16.27 4.53 -20.00
CA LEU A 109 -16.96 3.44 -19.32
C LEU A 109 -18.49 3.55 -19.31
N ARG A 110 -19.05 4.70 -19.69
CA ARG A 110 -20.50 5.01 -19.60
C ARG A 110 -21.40 3.95 -20.22
N ARG A 111 -20.96 3.29 -21.32
CA ARG A 111 -21.76 2.23 -21.97
C ARG A 111 -21.65 0.90 -21.25
N THR A 112 -20.45 0.57 -20.75
CA THR A 112 -20.13 -0.68 -20.08
C THR A 112 -20.78 -0.74 -18.69
N LEU A 113 -20.70 0.35 -17.92
CA LEU A 113 -21.17 0.45 -16.55
C LEU A 113 -22.52 1.21 -16.44
N ARG A 114 -23.34 1.19 -17.50
CA ARG A 114 -24.59 1.97 -17.54
C ARG A 114 -25.57 1.67 -16.39
N GLN A 115 -25.57 0.45 -15.90
CA GLN A 115 -26.49 -0.02 -14.85
C GLN A 115 -25.79 -0.31 -13.54
N THR A 116 -24.47 -0.13 -13.48
CA THR A 116 -23.66 -0.40 -12.30
C THR A 116 -23.07 0.92 -11.82
N ARG A 117 -23.35 1.29 -10.59
CA ARG A 117 -22.67 2.44 -9.94
C ARG A 117 -21.22 2.05 -9.70
N TRP A 118 -20.34 3.04 -9.66
CA TRP A 118 -18.93 2.78 -9.48
C TRP A 118 -18.19 3.95 -8.87
N ALA A 119 -17.01 3.67 -8.32
CA ALA A 119 -16.09 4.70 -7.85
C ALA A 119 -14.70 4.51 -8.45
N GLY A 120 -14.07 5.64 -8.75
CA GLY A 120 -12.66 5.70 -9.07
C GLY A 120 -11.81 5.61 -7.80
N TRP A 121 -10.56 5.19 -7.94
CA TRP A 121 -9.54 5.25 -6.90
C TRP A 121 -8.28 5.94 -7.41
N ILE A 122 -7.87 6.97 -6.70
CA ILE A 122 -6.61 7.65 -6.92
C ILE A 122 -5.83 7.52 -5.62
N PRO A 123 -4.81 6.65 -5.57
CA PRO A 123 -4.07 6.43 -4.33
C PRO A 123 -3.28 7.64 -3.87
N ASP A 124 -2.70 8.41 -4.81
CA ASP A 124 -1.83 9.54 -4.53
C ASP A 124 -1.57 10.44 -5.75
N PHE A 125 -0.88 11.56 -5.49
CA PHE A 125 -0.34 12.49 -6.49
C PHE A 125 1.19 12.61 -6.41
N GLN A 126 1.89 11.51 -6.15
CA GLN A 126 3.34 11.49 -5.97
C GLN A 126 4.12 12.22 -7.08
N HIS A 127 3.68 12.08 -8.34
CA HIS A 127 4.32 12.72 -9.48
C HIS A 127 4.25 14.26 -9.47
N ARG A 128 3.29 14.83 -8.73
CA ARG A 128 3.17 16.27 -8.53
C ARG A 128 4.03 16.77 -7.39
N HIS A 129 4.17 15.98 -6.32
CA HIS A 129 5.00 16.32 -5.15
C HIS A 129 6.49 16.06 -5.38
N LEU A 130 6.82 14.99 -6.11
CA LEU A 130 8.19 14.58 -6.39
C LEU A 130 8.47 14.51 -7.90
N PRO A 131 8.29 15.62 -8.66
CA PRO A 131 8.43 15.60 -10.12
C PRO A 131 9.84 15.16 -10.57
N ARG A 132 10.86 15.37 -9.74
CA ARG A 132 12.23 14.94 -10.01
C ARG A 132 12.41 13.42 -10.17
N PHE A 133 11.46 12.62 -9.72
CA PHE A 133 11.48 11.14 -9.80
C PHE A 133 10.67 10.60 -10.98
N PHE A 134 10.16 11.46 -11.83
CA PHE A 134 9.35 11.09 -13.00
C PHE A 134 9.86 11.75 -14.26
N THR A 135 9.90 11.00 -15.36
CA THR A 135 10.10 11.62 -16.66
C THR A 135 8.86 12.45 -17.03
N PRO A 136 9.00 13.47 -17.90
CA PRO A 136 7.86 14.24 -18.39
C PRO A 136 6.75 13.36 -18.98
N ALA A 137 7.11 12.28 -19.67
CA ALA A 137 6.17 11.33 -20.26
C ALA A 137 5.40 10.55 -19.19
N GLN A 138 6.07 10.11 -18.12
CA GLN A 138 5.42 9.42 -16.99
C GLN A 138 4.47 10.34 -16.22
N ALA A 139 4.86 11.58 -15.97
CA ALA A 139 4.02 12.58 -15.33
C ALA A 139 2.77 12.88 -16.18
N ALA A 140 2.97 13.14 -17.48
CA ALA A 140 1.87 13.40 -18.41
C ALA A 140 0.92 12.20 -18.55
N PHE A 141 1.43 10.97 -18.56
CA PHE A 141 0.61 9.75 -18.57
C PHE A 141 -0.31 9.68 -17.35
N ARG A 142 0.23 9.94 -16.14
CA ARG A 142 -0.54 9.96 -14.90
C ARG A 142 -1.59 11.06 -14.92
N ASP A 143 -1.22 12.30 -15.27
CA ASP A 143 -2.14 13.43 -15.34
C ASP A 143 -3.28 13.21 -16.33
N GLN A 144 -2.99 12.72 -17.53
CA GLN A 144 -4.00 12.42 -18.54
C GLN A 144 -4.92 11.28 -18.11
N GLY A 145 -4.35 10.26 -17.47
CA GLY A 145 -5.11 9.13 -16.95
C GLY A 145 -6.06 9.57 -15.83
N ILE A 146 -5.57 10.35 -14.87
CA ILE A 146 -6.37 10.92 -13.78
C ILE A 146 -7.47 11.83 -14.35
N ALA A 147 -7.15 12.72 -15.28
CA ALA A 147 -8.14 13.60 -15.90
C ALA A 147 -9.27 12.82 -16.61
N ARG A 148 -8.93 11.71 -17.30
CA ARG A 148 -9.94 10.82 -17.92
C ARG A 148 -10.81 10.14 -16.89
N LEU A 149 -10.23 9.64 -15.80
CA LEU A 149 -10.99 9.05 -14.69
C LEU A 149 -11.97 10.07 -14.10
N LEU A 150 -11.49 11.27 -13.77
CA LEU A 150 -12.29 12.35 -13.18
C LEU A 150 -13.42 12.84 -14.09
N ALA A 151 -13.21 12.83 -15.41
CA ALA A 151 -14.24 13.22 -16.37
C ALA A 151 -15.48 12.30 -16.38
N GLU A 152 -15.35 11.07 -15.84
CA GLU A 152 -16.44 10.09 -15.84
C GLU A 152 -16.83 9.59 -14.45
N ALA A 153 -15.92 9.66 -13.46
CA ALA A 153 -16.16 9.11 -12.13
C ALA A 153 -17.18 9.96 -11.36
N PRO A 154 -18.32 9.38 -10.96
CA PRO A 154 -19.28 10.09 -10.09
C PRO A 154 -18.77 10.18 -8.65
N ILE A 155 -17.91 9.27 -8.25
CA ILE A 155 -17.30 9.18 -6.93
C ILE A 155 -15.83 8.85 -7.14
N VAL A 156 -14.94 9.54 -6.41
CA VAL A 156 -13.52 9.19 -6.31
C VAL A 156 -13.16 8.95 -4.86
N VAL A 157 -12.54 7.81 -4.61
CA VAL A 157 -12.03 7.43 -3.30
C VAL A 157 -10.53 7.75 -3.26
N MET A 158 -10.12 8.45 -2.22
CA MET A 158 -8.73 8.79 -1.93
C MET A 158 -8.23 7.95 -0.78
N SER A 159 -6.94 7.61 -0.78
CA SER A 159 -6.35 6.78 0.27
C SER A 159 -6.14 7.53 1.60
N SER A 160 -6.13 8.86 1.56
CA SER A 160 -5.92 9.74 2.74
C SER A 160 -6.60 11.08 2.56
N GLY A 161 -6.77 11.81 3.67
CA GLY A 161 -7.21 13.20 3.66
C GLY A 161 -6.23 14.09 2.91
N SER A 162 -4.93 13.88 3.14
CA SER A 162 -3.85 14.56 2.41
C SER A 162 -3.99 14.39 0.89
N ALA A 163 -4.25 13.16 0.41
CA ALA A 163 -4.48 12.91 -1.01
C ALA A 163 -5.80 13.54 -1.52
N ALA A 164 -6.82 13.64 -0.67
CA ALA A 164 -8.06 14.32 -1.02
C ALA A 164 -7.88 15.85 -1.15
N ASP A 165 -7.03 16.44 -0.31
CA ASP A 165 -6.67 17.85 -0.40
C ASP A 165 -5.86 18.14 -1.67
N ASP A 166 -4.95 17.24 -2.05
CA ASP A 166 -4.24 17.28 -3.33
C ASP A 166 -5.22 17.24 -4.53
N LEU A 167 -6.22 16.35 -4.48
CA LEU A 167 -7.23 16.30 -5.54
C LEU A 167 -7.94 17.64 -5.70
N ARG A 168 -8.38 18.25 -4.60
CA ARG A 168 -9.06 19.56 -4.61
C ARG A 168 -8.16 20.68 -5.14
N ALA A 169 -6.87 20.62 -4.80
CA ALA A 169 -5.90 21.61 -5.25
C ALA A 169 -5.54 21.46 -6.74
N PHE A 170 -5.34 20.24 -7.22
CA PHE A 170 -4.92 20.00 -8.59
C PHE A 170 -6.06 19.92 -9.60
N TYR A 171 -7.27 19.59 -9.14
CA TYR A 171 -8.48 19.44 -9.97
C TYR A 171 -9.67 20.13 -9.33
N PRO A 172 -9.63 21.47 -9.15
CA PRO A 172 -10.68 22.22 -8.44
C PRO A 172 -12.05 22.15 -9.12
N ASP A 173 -12.09 21.89 -10.42
CA ASP A 173 -13.32 21.80 -11.20
C ASP A 173 -13.98 20.40 -11.14
N TYR A 174 -13.41 19.46 -10.42
CA TYR A 174 -14.03 18.14 -10.25
C TYR A 174 -15.32 18.25 -9.42
N ALA A 175 -16.46 18.02 -10.07
CA ALA A 175 -17.79 18.14 -9.46
C ALA A 175 -18.31 16.84 -8.84
N GLY A 176 -17.59 15.72 -8.98
CA GLY A 176 -17.98 14.45 -8.39
C GLY A 176 -17.72 14.39 -6.87
N ARG A 177 -18.24 13.34 -6.24
CA ARG A 177 -18.06 13.11 -4.81
C ARG A 177 -16.65 12.62 -4.49
N VAL A 178 -15.97 13.28 -3.55
CA VAL A 178 -14.66 12.88 -3.05
C VAL A 178 -14.81 12.23 -1.69
N GLU A 179 -14.40 10.99 -1.57
CA GLU A 179 -14.45 10.20 -0.34
C GLU A 179 -13.04 9.79 0.09
N VAL A 180 -12.83 9.59 1.38
CA VAL A 180 -11.55 9.11 1.91
C VAL A 180 -11.74 7.76 2.56
N LEU A 181 -10.99 6.76 2.10
CA LEU A 181 -10.99 5.42 2.68
C LEU A 181 -9.60 5.08 3.22
N ARG A 182 -9.42 5.30 4.51
CA ARG A 182 -8.19 4.98 5.25
C ARG A 182 -8.17 3.50 5.56
N PHE A 183 -7.57 2.68 4.71
CA PHE A 183 -7.58 1.25 4.95
C PHE A 183 -6.79 0.85 6.20
N ALA A 184 -7.17 -0.27 6.79
CA ALA A 184 -6.49 -0.88 7.93
C ALA A 184 -6.02 -2.29 7.54
N THR A 185 -4.88 -2.70 8.05
CA THR A 185 -4.41 -4.08 7.91
C THR A 185 -5.24 -5.01 8.78
N CYS A 186 -5.70 -6.13 8.19
CA CYS A 186 -6.32 -7.23 8.92
C CYS A 186 -5.22 -8.14 9.49
N PRO A 187 -5.04 -8.19 10.81
CA PRO A 187 -4.07 -9.11 11.39
C PRO A 187 -4.56 -10.55 11.27
N ARG A 188 -3.71 -11.43 10.77
CA ARG A 188 -4.01 -12.86 10.63
C ARG A 188 -3.52 -13.62 11.87
N PRO A 189 -4.25 -14.64 12.38
CA PRO A 189 -3.86 -15.39 13.58
C PRO A 189 -2.42 -15.92 13.53
N GLU A 190 -2.01 -16.45 12.37
CA GLU A 190 -0.68 -17.02 12.15
C GLU A 190 0.46 -16.00 12.27
N TRP A 191 0.17 -14.69 12.22
CA TRP A 191 1.19 -13.64 12.38
C TRP A 191 1.77 -13.58 13.80
N TYR A 192 1.03 -14.10 14.78
CA TYR A 192 1.39 -14.06 16.19
C TYR A 192 1.98 -15.39 16.69
N GLU A 193 2.04 -16.39 15.79
CA GLU A 193 2.67 -17.68 16.06
C GLU A 193 4.18 -17.63 15.79
N PRO A 194 4.98 -18.53 16.38
CA PRO A 194 6.40 -18.64 16.05
C PRO A 194 6.62 -18.86 14.55
N PHE A 195 7.58 -18.13 13.99
CA PHE A 195 7.97 -18.30 12.60
C PHE A 195 9.10 -19.34 12.50
N THR A 196 8.90 -20.36 11.68
CA THR A 196 9.83 -21.50 11.51
C THR A 196 10.53 -21.52 10.16
N GLY A 197 10.32 -20.50 9.31
CA GLY A 197 10.94 -20.40 8.00
C GLY A 197 12.45 -20.10 8.09
N SER A 198 13.19 -20.58 7.10
CA SER A 198 14.65 -20.38 7.01
C SER A 198 15.06 -18.97 6.58
N GLU A 199 14.14 -18.17 6.07
CA GLU A 199 14.40 -16.84 5.52
C GLU A 199 14.99 -15.88 6.56
N LEU A 200 14.72 -16.13 7.84
CA LEU A 200 15.19 -15.31 8.95
C LEU A 200 16.17 -16.06 9.89
N ALA A 201 16.74 -17.18 9.44
CA ALA A 201 17.61 -18.00 10.28
C ALA A 201 18.93 -17.31 10.68
N SER A 202 19.43 -16.40 9.86
CA SER A 202 20.74 -15.74 10.03
C SER A 202 20.63 -14.25 10.39
N ILE A 203 19.50 -13.79 10.89
CA ILE A 203 19.34 -12.38 11.29
C ILE A 203 19.84 -12.17 12.73
N PRO A 204 20.35 -10.97 13.07
CA PRO A 204 20.73 -10.63 14.43
C PRO A 204 19.51 -10.62 15.36
N GLU A 205 19.74 -10.84 16.66
CA GLU A 205 18.67 -10.79 17.67
C GLU A 205 18.05 -9.38 17.83
N ARG A 206 18.86 -8.35 17.56
CA ARG A 206 18.47 -6.96 17.75
C ARG A 206 18.74 -6.14 16.50
N PHE A 207 17.69 -5.49 15.96
CA PHE A 207 17.80 -4.76 14.71
C PHE A 207 16.60 -3.79 14.53
N PHE A 208 16.78 -2.81 13.64
CA PHE A 208 15.68 -2.03 13.05
C PHE A 208 15.25 -2.66 11.73
N ALA A 209 13.95 -2.60 11.42
CA ALA A 209 13.41 -3.08 10.15
C ALA A 209 13.04 -1.90 9.22
N VAL A 210 13.36 -2.04 7.92
CA VAL A 210 12.90 -1.16 6.83
C VAL A 210 12.25 -2.04 5.78
N CYS A 211 10.93 -2.00 5.68
CA CYS A 211 10.16 -2.93 4.85
C CYS A 211 9.54 -2.23 3.64
N ASN A 212 10.39 -1.81 2.70
CA ASN A 212 9.99 -1.07 1.51
C ASN A 212 10.69 -1.59 0.27
N GLN A 213 10.01 -1.53 -0.90
CA GLN A 213 10.70 -1.63 -2.19
C GLN A 213 11.77 -0.53 -2.27
N PHE A 214 12.89 -0.83 -2.93
CA PHE A 214 13.98 0.14 -3.07
C PHE A 214 13.66 1.17 -4.18
N TRP A 215 12.58 1.92 -3.96
CA TRP A 215 12.23 3.04 -4.81
C TRP A 215 12.78 4.34 -4.23
N LEU A 216 13.18 5.26 -5.09
CA LEU A 216 13.81 6.54 -4.70
C LEU A 216 13.07 7.26 -3.57
N HIS A 217 11.74 7.35 -3.67
CA HIS A 217 10.93 8.04 -2.67
C HIS A 217 10.83 7.32 -1.32
N LYS A 218 11.21 6.04 -1.25
CA LYS A 218 11.29 5.29 0.02
C LYS A 218 12.52 5.64 0.86
N ASN A 219 13.46 6.39 0.28
CA ASN A 219 14.49 7.16 0.97
C ASN A 219 15.41 6.35 1.91
N HIS A 220 15.79 5.15 1.51
CA HIS A 220 16.72 4.30 2.29
C HIS A 220 18.05 4.99 2.59
N LEU A 221 18.52 5.87 1.68
CA LEU A 221 19.78 6.56 1.84
C LEU A 221 19.84 7.47 3.08
N THR A 222 18.71 8.00 3.54
CA THR A 222 18.65 8.77 4.80
C THR A 222 18.90 7.84 6.00
N VAL A 223 18.40 6.62 5.99
CA VAL A 223 18.70 5.62 7.03
C VAL A 223 20.18 5.26 7.04
N PHE A 224 20.79 5.10 5.87
CA PHE A 224 22.22 4.77 5.78
C PHE A 224 23.12 5.91 6.26
N ARG A 225 22.74 7.17 5.96
CA ARG A 225 23.46 8.33 6.53
C ARG A 225 23.30 8.40 8.06
N ALA A 226 22.11 8.10 8.58
CA ALA A 226 21.88 8.05 10.03
C ALA A 226 22.75 6.95 10.69
N LEU A 227 22.89 5.79 10.06
CA LEU A 227 23.80 4.74 10.54
C LEU A 227 25.28 5.17 10.55
N ALA A 228 25.73 5.92 9.53
CA ALA A 228 27.08 6.47 9.49
C ALA A 228 27.34 7.41 10.69
N ILE A 229 26.40 8.33 10.95
CA ILE A 229 26.46 9.23 12.12
C ILE A 229 26.51 8.43 13.43
N LEU A 230 25.71 7.37 13.54
CA LEU A 230 25.73 6.50 14.73
C LEU A 230 27.06 5.77 14.88
N ALA A 231 27.63 5.27 13.79
CA ALA A 231 28.92 4.59 13.79
C ALA A 231 30.06 5.52 14.28
N GLU A 232 30.06 6.80 13.88
CA GLU A 232 30.96 7.84 14.37
C GLU A 232 30.82 8.08 15.89
N ARG A 233 29.63 7.86 16.43
CA ARG A 233 29.32 7.96 17.87
C ARG A 233 29.61 6.64 18.62
N GLY A 234 30.14 5.63 17.95
CA GLY A 234 30.41 4.31 18.54
C GLY A 234 29.18 3.42 18.72
N ILE A 235 28.02 3.80 18.14
CA ILE A 235 26.76 3.05 18.19
C ILE A 235 26.57 2.33 16.84
N ARG A 236 26.51 0.99 16.85
CA ARG A 236 26.44 0.19 15.63
C ARG A 236 25.21 -0.72 15.59
N PRO A 237 24.00 -0.18 15.42
CA PRO A 237 22.78 -0.99 15.31
C PRO A 237 22.74 -1.73 13.97
N HIS A 238 22.11 -2.89 13.95
CA HIS A 238 21.78 -3.57 12.70
C HIS A 238 20.49 -3.02 12.10
N VAL A 239 20.45 -2.93 10.77
CA VAL A 239 19.26 -2.60 9.99
C VAL A 239 19.00 -3.67 8.95
N LEU A 240 17.81 -4.22 8.94
CA LEU A 240 17.36 -5.23 7.98
C LEU A 240 16.37 -4.61 7.01
N CYS A 241 16.71 -4.61 5.73
CA CYS A 241 15.92 -4.03 4.66
C CYS A 241 15.28 -5.13 3.80
N THR A 242 13.97 -5.07 3.60
CA THR A 242 13.26 -5.95 2.66
C THR A 242 12.70 -5.18 1.48
N GLY A 243 12.51 -5.86 0.36
CA GLY A 243 11.98 -5.31 -0.88
C GLY A 243 12.87 -5.61 -2.07
N ALA A 244 12.31 -5.59 -3.27
CA ALA A 244 13.10 -5.73 -4.48
C ALA A 244 14.06 -4.55 -4.60
N LEU A 245 15.30 -4.88 -4.94
CA LEU A 245 16.38 -3.91 -5.11
C LEU A 245 16.39 -3.40 -6.58
N ASP A 246 15.26 -2.87 -7.01
CA ASP A 246 15.07 -2.31 -8.35
C ASP A 246 14.07 -1.15 -8.32
N ASP A 247 14.33 -0.11 -9.10
CA ASP A 247 13.37 0.96 -9.41
C ASP A 247 13.36 1.16 -10.92
N VAL A 248 12.23 0.88 -11.55
CA VAL A 248 12.06 1.08 -13.01
C VAL A 248 12.25 2.53 -13.45
N ARG A 249 12.22 3.48 -12.52
CA ARG A 249 12.44 4.92 -12.76
C ARG A 249 13.92 5.31 -12.70
N ASP A 250 14.73 4.54 -11.95
CA ASP A 250 16.18 4.73 -11.85
C ASP A 250 16.90 3.36 -11.79
N PRO A 251 17.26 2.79 -12.93
CA PRO A 251 18.01 1.53 -12.99
C PRO A 251 19.39 1.58 -12.30
N ALA A 252 19.92 2.79 -12.04
CA ALA A 252 21.21 2.96 -11.33
C ALA A 252 21.04 2.92 -9.81
N TYR A 253 19.84 3.03 -9.27
CA TYR A 253 19.59 3.10 -7.83
C TYR A 253 20.13 1.91 -7.03
N PRO A 254 20.05 0.66 -7.50
CA PRO A 254 20.67 -0.48 -6.80
C PRO A 254 22.19 -0.34 -6.61
N ALA A 255 22.88 0.22 -7.60
CA ALA A 255 24.32 0.48 -7.48
C ALA A 255 24.61 1.62 -6.48
N GLN A 256 23.77 2.67 -6.48
CA GLN A 256 23.88 3.77 -5.51
C GLN A 256 23.69 3.27 -4.07
N VAL A 257 22.71 2.38 -3.84
CA VAL A 257 22.48 1.74 -2.54
C VAL A 257 23.72 1.01 -2.05
N ARG A 258 24.29 0.14 -2.90
CA ARG A 258 25.51 -0.63 -2.53
C ARG A 258 26.71 0.28 -2.29
N ALA A 259 26.89 1.28 -3.15
CA ALA A 259 27.98 2.25 -2.98
C ALA A 259 27.82 3.04 -1.66
N ALA A 260 26.62 3.45 -1.30
CA ALA A 260 26.35 4.16 -0.05
C ALA A 260 26.70 3.31 1.18
N LEU A 261 26.44 2.00 1.19
CA LEU A 261 26.82 1.11 2.27
C LEU A 261 28.35 1.04 2.47
N GLN A 262 29.08 0.95 1.37
CA GLN A 262 30.55 0.90 1.40
C GLN A 262 31.17 2.25 1.79
N GLN A 263 30.73 3.33 1.16
CA GLN A 263 31.26 4.67 1.38
C GLN A 263 31.03 5.15 2.82
N ASN A 264 29.90 4.76 3.44
CA ASN A 264 29.60 5.10 4.83
C ASN A 264 30.18 4.11 5.86
N GLY A 265 30.89 3.07 5.44
CA GLY A 265 31.48 2.08 6.35
C GLY A 265 30.47 1.32 7.20
N ILE A 266 29.27 1.06 6.67
CA ILE A 266 28.14 0.44 7.38
C ILE A 266 27.69 -0.88 6.75
N ALA A 267 28.46 -1.43 5.82
CA ALA A 267 28.07 -2.63 5.09
C ALA A 267 27.87 -3.86 6.00
N ASP A 268 28.55 -3.92 7.13
CA ASP A 268 28.41 -4.95 8.15
C ASP A 268 27.16 -4.77 9.06
N GLN A 269 26.56 -3.58 9.05
CA GLN A 269 25.37 -3.27 9.84
C GLN A 269 24.07 -3.46 9.06
N VAL A 270 24.11 -3.48 7.72
CA VAL A 270 22.91 -3.52 6.88
C VAL A 270 22.80 -4.83 6.13
N GLN A 271 21.69 -5.53 6.30
CA GLN A 271 21.34 -6.70 5.50
C GLN A 271 20.24 -6.39 4.50
N LEU A 272 20.49 -6.60 3.22
CA LEU A 272 19.50 -6.47 2.13
C LEU A 272 18.90 -7.85 1.87
N LEU A 273 17.70 -8.10 2.42
CA LEU A 273 17.06 -9.42 2.41
C LEU A 273 16.27 -9.73 1.12
N GLY A 274 16.13 -8.73 0.23
CA GLY A 274 15.30 -8.88 -0.97
C GLY A 274 13.81 -8.99 -0.65
N LEU A 275 13.07 -9.57 -1.58
CA LEU A 275 11.64 -9.86 -1.38
C LEU A 275 11.49 -11.03 -0.43
N LEU A 276 10.77 -10.84 0.65
CA LEU A 276 10.41 -11.90 1.58
C LEU A 276 8.94 -12.32 1.39
N PRO A 277 8.60 -13.60 1.64
CA PRO A 277 7.21 -14.00 1.83
C PRO A 277 6.55 -13.14 2.91
N ARG A 278 5.26 -12.87 2.74
CA ARG A 278 4.51 -11.97 3.65
C ARG A 278 4.67 -12.35 5.12
N ARG A 279 4.61 -13.64 5.43
CA ARG A 279 4.76 -14.13 6.81
C ARG A 279 6.13 -13.84 7.40
N ALA A 280 7.21 -13.98 6.59
CA ALA A 280 8.56 -13.65 7.01
C ALA A 280 8.74 -12.13 7.21
N GLN A 281 8.16 -11.30 6.33
CA GLN A 281 8.18 -9.84 6.49
C GLN A 281 7.48 -9.41 7.79
N ILE A 282 6.33 -9.97 8.10
CA ILE A 282 5.60 -9.71 9.34
C ILE A 282 6.42 -10.09 10.56
N GLU A 283 7.05 -11.27 10.54
CA GLU A 283 7.92 -11.71 11.65
C GLU A 283 9.14 -10.80 11.80
N LEU A 284 9.71 -10.31 10.70
CA LEU A 284 10.80 -9.34 10.75
C LEU A 284 10.37 -8.06 11.47
N ILE A 285 9.21 -7.50 11.12
CA ILE A 285 8.66 -6.32 11.80
C ILE A 285 8.43 -6.64 13.26
N ARG A 286 7.83 -7.77 13.58
CA ARG A 286 7.47 -8.22 14.92
C ARG A 286 8.68 -8.32 15.85
N ARG A 287 9.82 -8.82 15.34
CA ARG A 287 11.06 -9.00 16.10
C ARG A 287 11.94 -7.75 16.21
N SER A 288 11.72 -6.74 15.38
CA SER A 288 12.54 -5.53 15.38
C SER A 288 12.46 -4.73 16.68
N VAL A 289 13.45 -3.90 16.96
CA VAL A 289 13.38 -2.85 17.99
C VAL A 289 12.32 -1.83 17.61
N ALA A 290 12.37 -1.37 16.37
CA ALA A 290 11.36 -0.51 15.76
C ALA A 290 11.39 -0.70 14.24
N MET A 291 10.29 -0.35 13.61
CA MET A 291 10.28 -0.18 12.16
C MET A 291 10.61 1.27 11.80
N VAL A 292 11.47 1.46 10.81
CA VAL A 292 11.82 2.78 10.26
C VAL A 292 11.13 2.96 8.92
N GLN A 293 10.32 4.02 8.79
CA GLN A 293 9.62 4.38 7.55
C GLN A 293 10.07 5.78 7.09
N PRO A 294 11.13 5.86 6.28
CA PRO A 294 11.79 7.12 5.95
C PRO A 294 11.24 7.81 4.71
N SER A 295 10.12 7.38 4.17
CA SER A 295 9.58 7.80 2.87
C SER A 295 9.45 9.32 2.75
N LEU A 296 9.79 9.84 1.56
CA LEU A 296 9.57 11.25 1.21
C LEU A 296 8.10 11.55 0.88
N PHE A 297 7.36 10.53 0.50
CA PHE A 297 5.96 10.64 0.11
C PHE A 297 5.26 9.27 0.20
N GLU A 298 3.99 9.26 0.62
CA GLU A 298 3.09 8.10 0.61
C GLU A 298 1.66 8.55 0.29
N GLY A 299 0.88 7.69 -0.36
CA GLY A 299 -0.59 7.84 -0.42
C GLY A 299 -1.26 7.32 0.85
N TRP A 300 -0.81 6.15 1.32
CA TRP A 300 -1.09 5.51 2.61
C TRP A 300 -0.10 4.35 2.80
N SER A 301 0.53 4.25 3.94
CA SER A 301 1.57 3.26 4.13
C SER A 301 1.04 1.95 4.71
N THR A 302 1.04 0.89 3.91
CA THR A 302 0.68 -0.48 4.36
C THR A 302 1.59 -0.94 5.49
N VAL A 303 2.89 -0.65 5.41
CA VAL A 303 3.88 -1.10 6.40
C VAL A 303 3.67 -0.43 7.75
N VAL A 304 3.19 0.83 7.77
CA VAL A 304 2.80 1.52 9.01
C VAL A 304 1.59 0.82 9.65
N GLU A 305 0.61 0.41 8.83
CA GLU A 305 -0.54 -0.35 9.32
C GLU A 305 -0.13 -1.75 9.83
N ASP A 306 0.84 -2.39 9.18
CA ASP A 306 1.38 -3.67 9.63
C ASP A 306 2.06 -3.55 11.00
N ALA A 307 2.94 -2.56 11.16
CA ALA A 307 3.59 -2.33 12.45
C ALA A 307 2.58 -1.96 13.55
N ARG A 308 1.53 -1.21 13.19
CA ARG A 308 0.43 -0.87 14.09
C ARG A 308 -0.27 -2.11 14.65
N VAL A 309 -0.66 -3.06 13.80
CA VAL A 309 -1.37 -4.28 14.26
C VAL A 309 -0.47 -5.25 15.02
N LEU A 310 0.84 -5.11 14.89
CA LEU A 310 1.85 -5.85 15.65
C LEU A 310 2.29 -5.14 16.93
N GLY A 311 1.71 -3.96 17.22
CA GLY A 311 2.10 -3.17 18.39
C GLY A 311 3.57 -2.71 18.37
N ARG A 312 4.22 -2.66 17.17
CA ARG A 312 5.64 -2.30 17.06
C ARG A 312 5.84 -0.79 17.00
N PRO A 313 6.82 -0.26 17.73
CA PRO A 313 7.19 1.15 17.63
C PRO A 313 7.68 1.52 16.21
N LEU A 314 7.47 2.79 15.85
CA LEU A 314 7.80 3.32 14.54
C LEU A 314 8.61 4.61 14.62
N LEU A 315 9.64 4.71 13.78
CA LEU A 315 10.35 5.94 13.46
C LEU A 315 9.90 6.37 12.05
N LEU A 316 9.20 7.47 11.96
CA LEU A 316 8.47 7.92 10.78
C LEU A 316 9.02 9.23 10.24
N SER A 317 9.19 9.34 8.93
CA SER A 317 9.35 10.65 8.32
C SER A 317 8.13 11.54 8.60
N ASP A 318 8.38 12.81 8.87
CA ASP A 318 7.33 13.80 9.15
C ASP A 318 6.69 14.31 7.87
N ILE A 319 5.82 13.47 7.29
CA ILE A 319 5.02 13.79 6.11
C ILE A 319 3.53 13.76 6.46
N PRO A 320 2.67 14.51 5.74
CA PRO A 320 1.27 14.65 6.08
C PRO A 320 0.55 13.33 6.33
N VAL A 321 0.76 12.32 5.46
CA VAL A 321 0.09 11.03 5.59
C VAL A 321 0.54 10.23 6.81
N HIS A 322 1.82 10.30 7.22
CA HIS A 322 2.28 9.63 8.44
C HIS A 322 1.69 10.30 9.69
N ARG A 323 1.53 11.64 9.66
CA ARG A 323 0.81 12.38 10.71
C ARG A 323 -0.66 12.00 10.76
N GLU A 324 -1.29 11.80 9.61
CA GLU A 324 -2.69 11.34 9.52
C GLU A 324 -2.84 9.89 9.99
N GLN A 325 -1.90 9.00 9.66
CA GLN A 325 -1.89 7.64 10.17
C GLN A 325 -1.71 7.58 11.69
N ALA A 326 -0.89 8.45 12.26
CA ALA A 326 -0.67 8.63 13.70
C ALA A 326 -0.61 7.29 14.48
N PRO A 327 0.31 6.36 14.16
CA PRO A 327 0.37 5.09 14.88
C PRO A 327 0.76 5.30 16.34
N PRO A 328 0.20 4.51 17.27
CA PRO A 328 0.60 4.57 18.68
C PRO A 328 2.11 4.40 18.84
N GLY A 329 2.74 5.25 19.66
CA GLY A 329 4.20 5.19 19.89
C GLY A 329 5.07 5.68 18.74
N GLY A 330 4.49 6.21 17.65
CA GLY A 330 5.24 6.78 16.53
C GLY A 330 6.09 7.97 16.93
N ARG A 331 7.35 7.98 16.48
CA ARG A 331 8.28 9.12 16.60
C ARG A 331 8.60 9.65 15.22
N TYR A 332 8.64 10.97 15.09
CA TYR A 332 8.74 11.63 13.80
C TYR A 332 10.06 12.37 13.64
N PHE A 333 10.61 12.34 12.43
CA PHE A 333 11.80 13.07 12.04
C PHE A 333 11.58 13.76 10.68
N PRO A 334 12.18 14.94 10.42
CA PRO A 334 12.13 15.55 9.10
C PRO A 334 12.68 14.57 8.04
N ALA A 335 11.96 14.33 6.96
CA ALA A 335 12.21 13.22 6.03
C ALA A 335 13.65 13.19 5.45
N GLU A 336 14.31 14.33 5.36
CA GLU A 336 15.69 14.46 4.84
C GLU A 336 16.75 14.60 5.95
N SER A 337 16.36 14.62 7.25
CA SER A 337 17.32 14.73 8.36
C SER A 337 17.79 13.37 8.84
N ALA A 338 19.03 13.03 8.44
CA ALA A 338 19.73 11.86 8.96
C ALA A 338 20.16 12.04 10.43
N GLU A 339 20.44 13.25 10.84
CA GLU A 339 20.88 13.61 12.21
C GLU A 339 19.77 13.32 13.22
N ILE A 340 18.55 13.83 12.98
CA ILE A 340 17.42 13.61 13.88
C ILE A 340 17.00 12.14 13.86
N LEU A 341 17.06 11.46 12.70
CA LEU A 341 16.82 10.03 12.64
C LEU A 341 17.88 9.26 13.46
N ALA A 342 19.15 9.64 13.37
CA ALA A 342 20.23 9.03 14.16
C ALA A 342 19.97 9.20 15.67
N ASP A 343 19.55 10.37 16.12
CA ASP A 343 19.22 10.61 17.53
C ASP A 343 18.05 9.73 18.01
N LEU A 344 17.00 9.62 17.19
CA LEU A 344 15.87 8.74 17.51
C LEU A 344 16.27 7.26 17.51
N MET A 345 17.10 6.84 16.55
CA MET A 345 17.61 5.46 16.48
C MET A 345 18.54 5.16 17.67
N ALA A 346 19.42 6.09 18.08
CA ALA A 346 20.25 5.94 19.26
C ALA A 346 19.40 5.73 20.53
N ASN A 347 18.43 6.61 20.74
CA ASN A 347 17.51 6.49 21.88
C ASN A 347 16.73 5.16 21.87
N ALA A 348 16.19 4.76 20.70
CA ALA A 348 15.46 3.50 20.58
C ALA A 348 16.38 2.29 20.78
N TRP A 349 17.61 2.35 20.26
CA TRP A 349 18.60 1.29 20.44
C TRP A 349 18.97 1.07 21.90
N GLU A 350 19.08 2.12 22.67
CA GLU A 350 19.42 2.05 24.10
C GLU A 350 18.23 1.62 24.96
N ASN A 351 17.03 2.16 24.68
CA ASN A 351 15.93 2.14 25.63
C ASN A 351 14.76 1.22 25.25
N TRP A 352 14.65 0.78 23.98
CA TRP A 352 13.51 -0.02 23.54
C TRP A 352 13.90 -1.50 23.38
N PRO A 353 13.11 -2.45 23.89
CA PRO A 353 13.38 -3.87 23.70
C PRO A 353 13.15 -4.27 22.25
N ALA A 354 13.90 -5.28 21.79
CA ALA A 354 13.50 -6.02 20.60
C ALA A 354 12.20 -6.79 20.88
N GLY A 355 11.39 -7.02 19.83
CA GLY A 355 10.15 -7.78 19.97
C GLY A 355 10.36 -9.29 19.97
N PRO A 356 9.29 -10.04 20.07
CA PRO A 356 7.89 -9.58 20.16
C PRO A 356 7.53 -9.03 21.54
N ASP A 357 6.55 -8.10 21.58
CA ASP A 357 5.92 -7.60 22.80
C ASP A 357 4.46 -8.11 22.84
N LEU A 358 4.23 -9.19 23.58
CA LEU A 358 2.95 -9.87 23.59
C LEU A 358 1.80 -9.01 24.16
N ALA A 359 2.09 -8.10 25.08
CA ALA A 359 1.07 -7.22 25.64
C ALA A 359 0.66 -6.14 24.64
N ALA A 360 1.64 -5.53 23.97
CA ALA A 360 1.39 -4.56 22.89
C ALA A 360 0.66 -5.23 21.71
N GLU A 361 1.05 -6.45 21.33
CA GLU A 361 0.36 -7.24 20.28
C GLU A 361 -1.11 -7.49 20.62
N ALA A 362 -1.41 -7.92 21.86
CA ALA A 362 -2.79 -8.19 22.28
C ALA A 362 -3.65 -6.91 22.21
N SER A 363 -3.12 -5.79 22.70
CA SER A 363 -3.78 -4.49 22.63
C SER A 363 -4.02 -4.04 21.18
N ALA A 364 -3.00 -4.16 20.34
CA ALA A 364 -3.05 -3.79 18.92
C ALA A 364 -4.07 -4.63 18.13
N ARG A 365 -4.17 -5.94 18.40
CA ARG A 365 -5.15 -6.82 17.77
C ARG A 365 -6.59 -6.41 18.09
N ASN A 366 -6.87 -6.08 19.35
CA ASN A 366 -8.21 -5.62 19.75
C ASN A 366 -8.57 -4.31 19.03
N ALA A 367 -7.64 -3.34 18.97
CA ALA A 367 -7.85 -2.09 18.26
C ALA A 367 -8.01 -2.30 16.73
N ALA A 368 -7.28 -3.25 16.15
CA ALA A 368 -7.35 -3.57 14.73
C ALA A 368 -8.74 -4.06 14.32
N GLY A 369 -9.38 -4.90 15.10
CA GLY A 369 -10.75 -5.38 14.83
C GLY A 369 -11.78 -4.24 14.75
N ILE A 370 -11.68 -3.27 15.66
CA ILE A 370 -12.55 -2.08 15.67
C ILE A 370 -12.33 -1.24 14.42
N ARG A 371 -11.07 -0.91 14.12
CA ARG A 371 -10.71 -0.11 12.93
C ARG A 371 -11.11 -0.80 11.63
N LEU A 372 -10.92 -2.11 11.54
CA LEU A 372 -11.29 -2.87 10.36
C LEU A 372 -12.81 -2.78 10.09
N ALA A 373 -13.63 -2.94 11.13
CA ALA A 373 -15.08 -2.79 11.02
C ALA A 373 -15.48 -1.34 10.65
N GLU A 374 -14.77 -0.33 11.14
CA GLU A 374 -14.99 1.08 10.75
C GLU A 374 -14.70 1.30 9.27
N VAL A 375 -13.59 0.78 8.75
CA VAL A 375 -13.26 0.85 7.31
C VAL A 375 -14.35 0.19 6.48
N GLY A 376 -14.82 -0.99 6.89
CA GLY A 376 -15.92 -1.69 6.21
C GLY A 376 -17.21 -0.87 6.19
N ARG A 377 -17.62 -0.29 7.32
CA ARG A 377 -18.80 0.59 7.39
C ARG A 377 -18.65 1.82 6.49
N CYS A 378 -17.50 2.49 6.55
CA CYS A 378 -17.21 3.63 5.68
C CYS A 378 -17.35 3.26 4.20
N PHE A 379 -16.82 2.10 3.78
CA PHE A 379 -16.96 1.66 2.40
C PHE A 379 -18.42 1.33 2.04
N LEU A 380 -19.20 0.73 2.93
CA LEU A 380 -20.62 0.48 2.72
C LEU A 380 -21.41 1.80 2.54
N GLU A 381 -21.07 2.85 3.30
CA GLU A 381 -21.65 4.20 3.13
C GLU A 381 -21.27 4.83 1.78
N ILE A 382 -20.02 4.65 1.34
CA ILE A 382 -19.56 5.10 0.00
C ILE A 382 -20.36 4.41 -1.09
N SER A 383 -20.61 3.12 -0.95
CA SER A 383 -21.29 2.29 -1.94
C SER A 383 -22.82 2.40 -1.90
N ALA A 384 -23.41 2.97 -0.87
CA ALA A 384 -24.85 3.12 -0.74
C ALA A 384 -25.46 4.03 -1.82
N PRO A 385 -26.67 3.75 -2.32
CA PRO A 385 -27.43 4.70 -3.15
C PRO A 385 -27.77 5.94 -2.30
N ARG A 386 -27.60 7.10 -2.90
CA ARG A 386 -28.09 8.39 -2.35
C ARG A 386 -29.25 8.86 -3.18
#